data_532be1c1bbe9c7030f23253730314a51
#
_entry.id   532be1c1bbe9c7030f23253730314a51
#
_cell.length_a   1.000
_cell.length_b   1.000
_cell.length_c   1.000
_cell.angle_alpha   90.00
_cell.angle_beta   90.00
_cell.angle_gamma   90.00
#
_symmetry.space_group_name_H-M   'P 1'
#
loop_
_entity.id
_entity.type
_entity.pdbx_description
1 polymer ?
#
loop_
_entity_poly.entity_id
_entity_poly.type
_entity_poly.pdbx_seq_one_letter_code
_entity_poly.pdbx_strand_id
1 'polypeptide(L)'
;MKKGHCIICRRDEVELSDEHVIPDAIGGYYHIYNVCKNCNSNLGNCVDSYLLKHWLIIGARHNKRLAGKTNKIPNPLIGDGLLEDGTKVRMEEDKSGKLAVRILPKSPEISPDGKTFSITVDAKDEKLIEGMKRKAMKKLGISPETHKLETKKNIQSIPKPWVKMQTSIDINNYKIGLLKIAYEFAVDKYPDYYKDPMALLYSEILHNAAIDRLDEVAFEGDGILQSDVKILEDYIDYGNADRHVLILINYDDKLYCMVKLFQNTMCQLIRMSDKKNGNTNLIVALNDFAKHECKFYNEHELIKQCIRSENVGLKFSSEVEKQIQAESSQPHQVNLACNMKKERLFFDANDNCICTQKQLVELLESTGNAVVSKDGNKQISKYNIPDGYFLKIMPSGKLVKPESIIYVNEIVKL
;
A
#
# COMPACT_ATOMS: atom_id res chain seq x y z
N MET A 1 31.46 13.76 10.09
CA MET A 1 30.31 13.77 9.16
C MET A 1 30.75 14.40 7.85
N LYS A 2 30.26 13.89 6.71
CA LYS A 2 30.64 14.37 5.38
C LYS A 2 29.88 15.67 5.08
N LYS A 3 30.56 16.72 4.67
CA LYS A 3 29.92 17.92 4.15
C LYS A 3 29.69 17.79 2.65
N GLY A 4 28.62 18.38 2.15
CA GLY A 4 28.31 18.35 0.74
C GLY A 4 27.05 19.16 0.40
N HIS A 5 26.52 18.89 -0.79
CA HIS A 5 25.33 19.52 -1.33
C HIS A 5 24.06 18.80 -0.86
N CYS A 6 23.09 19.58 -0.36
CA CYS A 6 21.79 19.04 0.06
C CYS A 6 20.77 19.12 -1.08
N ILE A 7 20.17 18.01 -1.46
CA ILE A 7 19.17 17.96 -2.55
C ILE A 7 17.85 18.65 -2.20
N ILE A 8 17.54 18.86 -0.92
CA ILE A 8 16.28 19.47 -0.47
C ILE A 8 16.42 21.00 -0.36
N CYS A 9 17.30 21.52 0.51
CA CYS A 9 17.48 22.98 0.65
C CYS A 9 18.46 23.59 -0.35
N ARG A 10 19.10 22.77 -1.18
CA ARG A 10 20.02 23.15 -2.25
C ARG A 10 21.23 23.97 -1.81
N ARG A 11 21.58 23.90 -0.51
CA ARG A 11 22.76 24.54 0.05
C ARG A 11 23.98 23.64 -0.03
N ASP A 12 25.13 24.24 -0.32
CA ASP A 12 26.44 23.60 -0.32
C ASP A 12 27.07 23.59 1.07
N GLU A 13 28.12 22.79 1.24
CA GLU A 13 28.95 22.70 2.44
C GLU A 13 28.14 22.44 3.74
N VAL A 14 26.95 21.83 3.63
CA VAL A 14 26.14 21.45 4.77
C VAL A 14 26.48 20.04 5.27
N GLU A 15 26.28 19.79 6.56
CA GLU A 15 26.46 18.48 7.17
C GLU A 15 25.37 17.51 6.66
N LEU A 16 25.79 16.48 5.93
CA LEU A 16 24.90 15.48 5.36
C LEU A 16 24.60 14.37 6.38
N SER A 17 23.43 13.77 6.26
CA SER A 17 22.92 12.70 7.12
C SER A 17 22.43 11.50 6.32
N ASP A 18 22.21 10.41 7.01
CA ASP A 18 21.54 9.23 6.48
C ASP A 18 20.04 9.51 6.40
N GLU A 19 19.50 9.54 5.20
CA GLU A 19 18.08 9.76 4.89
C GLU A 19 17.46 8.48 4.35
N HIS A 20 16.28 8.15 4.85
CA HIS A 20 15.48 7.04 4.34
C HIS A 20 14.54 7.55 3.25
N VAL A 21 14.75 7.17 2.00
CA VAL A 21 13.85 7.51 0.89
C VAL A 21 12.43 7.04 1.19
N ILE A 22 12.28 5.79 1.60
CA ILE A 22 11.04 5.26 2.18
C ILE A 22 11.17 5.33 3.70
N PRO A 23 10.22 5.94 4.43
CA PRO A 23 10.34 6.09 5.87
C PRO A 23 10.60 4.77 6.61
N ASP A 24 11.55 4.76 7.55
CA ASP A 24 11.88 3.59 8.40
C ASP A 24 10.64 3.00 9.09
N ALA A 25 9.71 3.86 9.53
CA ALA A 25 8.48 3.44 10.22
C ALA A 25 7.54 2.57 9.36
N ILE A 26 7.72 2.53 8.06
CA ILE A 26 7.01 1.63 7.14
C ILE A 26 7.92 0.55 6.56
N GLY A 27 9.11 0.37 7.12
CA GLY A 27 10.06 -0.65 6.68
C GLY A 27 10.91 -0.22 5.48
N GLY A 28 11.31 1.04 5.42
CA GLY A 28 12.23 1.56 4.40
C GLY A 28 13.66 1.12 4.65
N TYR A 29 14.29 0.53 3.65
CA TYR A 29 15.72 0.12 3.63
C TYR A 29 16.47 0.77 2.47
N TYR A 30 15.88 1.76 1.84
CA TYR A 30 16.51 2.57 0.81
C TYR A 30 17.06 3.84 1.43
N HIS A 31 18.37 3.96 1.46
CA HIS A 31 19.10 5.08 2.07
C HIS A 31 19.80 5.94 1.04
N ILE A 32 19.84 7.25 1.28
CA ILE A 32 20.63 8.22 0.54
C ILE A 32 21.42 9.11 1.52
N TYR A 33 22.52 9.72 1.06
CA TYR A 33 23.44 10.48 1.91
C TYR A 33 23.70 11.88 1.36
N ASN A 34 22.70 12.47 0.71
CA ASN A 34 22.76 13.80 0.09
C ASN A 34 21.67 14.75 0.62
N VAL A 35 21.12 14.45 1.79
CA VAL A 35 20.18 15.31 2.53
C VAL A 35 20.85 15.82 3.80
N CYS A 36 20.79 17.12 4.08
CA CYS A 36 21.41 17.66 5.29
C CYS A 36 20.57 17.34 6.53
N LYS A 37 21.20 17.29 7.70
CA LYS A 37 20.59 16.93 8.98
C LYS A 37 19.34 17.75 9.31
N ASN A 38 19.35 19.06 8.99
CA ASN A 38 18.18 19.91 9.25
C ASN A 38 17.02 19.54 8.33
N CYS A 39 17.28 19.33 7.04
CA CYS A 39 16.24 18.88 6.10
C CYS A 39 15.71 17.51 6.44
N ASN A 40 16.58 16.54 6.77
CA ASN A 40 16.19 15.20 7.20
C ASN A 40 15.25 15.26 8.41
N SER A 41 15.61 16.05 9.43
CA SER A 41 14.75 16.23 10.61
C SER A 41 13.40 16.88 10.25
N ASN A 42 13.40 17.86 9.34
CA ASN A 42 12.18 18.52 8.89
C ASN A 42 11.30 17.56 8.06
N LEU A 43 11.89 16.81 7.14
CA LEU A 43 11.19 15.80 6.33
C LEU A 43 10.51 14.76 7.24
N GLY A 44 11.23 14.20 8.21
CA GLY A 44 10.66 13.23 9.14
C GLY A 44 9.50 13.79 9.97
N ASN A 45 9.60 15.01 10.45
CA ASN A 45 8.61 15.62 11.34
C ASN A 45 7.41 16.20 10.60
N CYS A 46 7.62 16.85 9.46
CA CYS A 46 6.63 17.65 8.76
C CYS A 46 6.14 17.02 7.43
N VAL A 47 6.91 16.15 6.80
CA VAL A 47 6.55 15.51 5.51
C VAL A 47 6.14 14.07 5.73
N ASP A 48 7.04 13.21 6.23
CA ASP A 48 6.75 11.80 6.47
C ASP A 48 5.60 11.60 7.45
N SER A 49 5.43 12.53 8.40
CA SER A 49 4.38 12.44 9.42
C SER A 49 2.98 12.44 8.82
N TYR A 50 2.73 13.13 7.70
CA TYR A 50 1.43 13.11 7.01
C TYR A 50 1.14 11.72 6.44
N LEU A 51 2.11 11.12 5.75
CA LEU A 51 2.01 9.76 5.23
C LEU A 51 1.82 8.74 6.36
N LEU A 52 2.64 8.83 7.41
CA LEU A 52 2.64 7.86 8.52
C LEU A 52 1.38 7.93 9.39
N LYS A 53 0.70 9.08 9.45
CA LYS A 53 -0.58 9.27 10.15
C LYS A 53 -1.79 8.90 9.31
N HIS A 54 -1.63 8.63 8.03
CA HIS A 54 -2.74 8.21 7.18
C HIS A 54 -3.29 6.86 7.64
N TRP A 55 -4.62 6.75 7.76
CA TRP A 55 -5.29 5.60 8.37
C TRP A 55 -4.92 4.26 7.71
N LEU A 56 -4.84 4.22 6.38
CA LEU A 56 -4.43 3.01 5.64
C LEU A 56 -3.00 2.59 5.96
N ILE A 57 -2.08 3.55 6.10
CA ILE A 57 -0.69 3.29 6.49
C ILE A 57 -0.62 2.80 7.94
N ILE A 58 -1.38 3.40 8.85
CA ILE A 58 -1.49 2.92 10.24
C ILE A 58 -1.98 1.47 10.25
N GLY A 59 -3.03 1.14 9.46
CA GLY A 59 -3.56 -0.22 9.34
C GLY A 59 -2.54 -1.20 8.76
N ALA A 60 -1.84 -0.83 7.70
CA ALA A 60 -0.79 -1.65 7.10
C ALA A 60 0.36 -1.91 8.08
N ARG A 61 0.84 -0.88 8.78
CA ARG A 61 1.87 -1.00 9.84
C ARG A 61 1.43 -1.92 10.96
N HIS A 62 0.18 -1.79 11.41
CA HIS A 62 -0.37 -2.67 12.44
C HIS A 62 -0.36 -4.14 12.01
N ASN A 63 -0.88 -4.42 10.81
CA ASN A 63 -0.95 -5.77 10.26
C ASN A 63 0.42 -6.40 10.02
N LYS A 64 1.40 -5.58 9.61
CA LYS A 64 2.79 -6.02 9.34
C LYS A 64 3.71 -5.91 10.55
N ARG A 65 3.21 -5.51 11.71
CA ARG A 65 3.98 -5.35 12.95
C ARG A 65 5.17 -4.37 12.83
N LEU A 66 5.01 -3.30 12.04
CA LEU A 66 6.06 -2.32 11.82
C LEU A 66 6.03 -1.22 12.90
N ALA A 67 7.01 -1.26 13.80
CA ALA A 67 7.07 -0.37 14.95
C ALA A 67 7.77 0.98 14.65
N GLY A 68 8.78 0.99 13.77
CA GLY A 68 9.67 2.13 13.55
C GLY A 68 10.51 2.47 14.79
N LYS A 69 11.14 3.65 14.80
CA LYS A 69 12.08 4.10 15.84
C LYS A 69 11.51 4.14 17.27
N THR A 70 10.20 4.25 17.41
CA THR A 70 9.55 4.32 18.73
C THR A 70 9.29 2.96 19.37
N ASN A 71 9.55 1.88 18.66
CA ASN A 71 9.18 0.50 19.05
C ASN A 71 7.68 0.32 19.39
N LYS A 72 6.83 1.24 18.90
CA LYS A 72 5.38 1.17 19.06
C LYS A 72 4.73 0.85 17.73
N ILE A 73 3.95 -0.21 17.70
CA ILE A 73 3.11 -0.57 16.56
C ILE A 73 1.83 0.25 16.67
N PRO A 74 1.50 1.11 15.69
CA PRO A 74 0.26 1.86 15.74
C PRO A 74 -0.93 0.92 15.52
N ASN A 75 -2.04 1.19 16.18
CA ASN A 75 -3.27 0.41 16.02
C ASN A 75 -4.39 1.34 15.53
N PRO A 76 -4.96 1.12 14.33
CA PRO A 76 -5.99 2.00 13.74
C PRO A 76 -7.32 1.97 14.49
N LEU A 77 -7.52 0.97 15.36
CA LEU A 77 -8.73 0.82 16.16
C LEU A 77 -8.63 1.46 17.55
N ILE A 78 -7.50 2.09 17.89
CA ILE A 78 -7.37 2.86 19.12
C ILE A 78 -7.91 4.27 18.90
N GLY A 79 -8.83 4.71 19.76
CA GLY A 79 -9.41 6.04 19.68
C GLY A 79 -10.73 6.15 20.42
N ASP A 80 -11.31 7.33 20.35
CA ASP A 80 -12.59 7.63 20.98
C ASP A 80 -13.75 7.16 20.10
N GLY A 81 -14.80 6.68 20.73
CA GLY A 81 -16.01 6.19 20.07
C GLY A 81 -17.25 6.41 20.93
N LEU A 82 -18.37 5.94 20.41
CA LEU A 82 -19.67 5.99 21.09
C LEU A 82 -20.27 4.59 21.14
N LEU A 83 -20.87 4.22 22.26
CA LEU A 83 -21.81 3.10 22.34
C LEU A 83 -23.14 3.46 21.66
N GLU A 84 -24.02 2.49 21.51
CA GLU A 84 -25.37 2.68 20.91
C GLU A 84 -26.21 3.69 21.68
N ASP A 85 -26.06 3.77 23.00
CA ASP A 85 -26.75 4.72 23.88
C ASP A 85 -26.09 6.13 23.89
N GLY A 86 -25.06 6.36 23.09
CA GLY A 86 -24.32 7.60 23.04
C GLY A 86 -23.24 7.75 24.12
N THR A 87 -23.01 6.75 24.95
CA THR A 87 -21.94 6.78 25.96
C THR A 87 -20.56 6.89 25.28
N LYS A 88 -19.77 7.87 25.67
CA LYS A 88 -18.41 8.07 25.17
C LYS A 88 -17.48 6.99 25.72
N VAL A 89 -16.78 6.35 24.82
CA VAL A 89 -15.82 5.31 25.15
C VAL A 89 -14.50 5.56 24.44
N ARG A 90 -13.44 4.90 24.92
CA ARG A 90 -12.16 4.81 24.26
C ARG A 90 -11.81 3.35 24.01
N MET A 91 -11.51 3.06 22.76
CA MET A 91 -10.86 1.81 22.39
C MET A 91 -9.38 1.92 22.76
N GLU A 92 -8.89 1.01 23.56
CA GLU A 92 -7.47 0.95 23.97
C GLU A 92 -6.98 -0.50 23.87
N GLU A 93 -5.68 -0.67 23.83
CA GLU A 93 -5.05 -1.99 23.86
C GLU A 93 -4.67 -2.31 25.31
N ASP A 94 -5.06 -3.46 25.80
CA ASP A 94 -4.68 -3.92 27.13
C ASP A 94 -3.23 -4.45 27.15
N LYS A 95 -2.73 -4.82 28.33
CA LYS A 95 -1.37 -5.35 28.49
C LYS A 95 -1.11 -6.64 27.72
N SER A 96 -2.14 -7.34 27.28
CA SER A 96 -2.04 -8.56 26.48
C SER A 96 -2.12 -8.30 24.97
N GLY A 97 -2.26 -7.05 24.55
CA GLY A 97 -2.45 -6.67 23.14
C GLY A 97 -3.87 -6.84 22.65
N LYS A 98 -4.86 -7.07 23.52
CA LYS A 98 -6.26 -7.17 23.15
C LYS A 98 -6.93 -5.81 23.22
N LEU A 99 -7.84 -5.58 22.25
CA LEU A 99 -8.70 -4.40 22.27
C LEU A 99 -9.63 -4.45 23.49
N ALA A 100 -9.66 -3.35 24.22
CA ALA A 100 -10.54 -3.14 25.36
C ALA A 100 -11.32 -1.85 25.17
N VAL A 101 -12.56 -1.83 25.61
CA VAL A 101 -13.42 -0.64 25.61
C VAL A 101 -13.40 -0.06 27.01
N ARG A 102 -13.02 1.20 27.12
CA ARG A 102 -13.04 1.95 28.37
C ARG A 102 -14.09 3.04 28.31
N ILE A 103 -14.99 3.11 29.27
CA ILE A 103 -15.95 4.19 29.38
C ILE A 103 -15.21 5.47 29.80
N LEU A 104 -15.39 6.53 29.02
CA LEU A 104 -14.81 7.83 29.36
C LEU A 104 -15.64 8.48 30.47
N PRO A 105 -14.98 9.06 31.51
CA PRO A 105 -15.69 9.70 32.60
C PRO A 105 -16.61 10.81 32.08
N LYS A 106 -17.90 10.72 32.40
CA LYS A 106 -18.90 11.73 32.05
C LYS A 106 -19.12 12.66 33.26
N SER A 107 -19.40 13.93 32.98
CA SER A 107 -19.78 14.85 34.05
C SER A 107 -20.96 14.27 34.84
N PRO A 108 -20.98 14.44 36.17
CA PRO A 108 -22.08 13.95 36.98
C PRO A 108 -23.44 14.45 36.44
N GLU A 109 -24.38 13.50 36.27
CA GLU A 109 -25.74 13.79 35.84
C GLU A 109 -26.57 14.10 37.10
N ILE A 110 -27.18 15.28 37.12
CA ILE A 110 -28.00 15.75 38.23
C ILE A 110 -29.46 15.54 37.82
N SER A 111 -30.24 14.95 38.71
CA SER A 111 -31.71 14.79 38.51
C SER A 111 -32.38 16.14 38.37
N PRO A 112 -33.54 16.21 37.65
CA PRO A 112 -34.26 17.46 37.45
C PRO A 112 -34.73 18.13 38.75
N ASP A 113 -34.94 17.34 39.79
CA ASP A 113 -35.31 17.84 41.13
C ASP A 113 -34.13 18.29 41.99
N GLY A 114 -32.90 18.14 41.49
CA GLY A 114 -31.68 18.51 42.19
C GLY A 114 -31.35 17.67 43.41
N LYS A 115 -32.09 16.59 43.67
CA LYS A 115 -31.94 15.80 44.90
C LYS A 115 -30.94 14.66 44.78
N THR A 116 -30.72 14.19 43.55
CA THR A 116 -29.83 13.07 43.30
C THR A 116 -28.85 13.41 42.17
N PHE A 117 -27.73 12.72 42.12
CA PHE A 117 -26.83 12.75 40.99
C PHE A 117 -26.25 11.36 40.74
N SER A 118 -25.95 11.06 39.51
CA SER A 118 -25.28 9.83 39.10
C SER A 118 -23.88 10.11 38.53
N ILE A 119 -22.96 9.19 38.80
CA ILE A 119 -21.60 9.22 38.29
C ILE A 119 -21.35 7.84 37.63
N THR A 120 -21.04 7.87 36.36
CA THR A 120 -20.66 6.67 35.61
C THR A 120 -19.20 6.77 35.23
N VAL A 121 -18.41 5.78 35.64
CA VAL A 121 -16.99 5.68 35.31
C VAL A 121 -16.65 4.22 34.97
N ASP A 122 -15.59 4.02 34.23
CA ASP A 122 -15.00 2.70 34.05
C ASP A 122 -14.44 2.17 35.38
N ALA A 123 -14.43 0.85 35.56
CA ALA A 123 -13.88 0.24 36.77
C ALA A 123 -12.42 0.64 37.04
N LYS A 124 -11.64 0.87 35.99
CA LYS A 124 -10.25 1.36 36.06
C LYS A 124 -10.15 2.80 36.62
N ASP A 125 -11.25 3.55 36.55
CA ASP A 125 -11.33 4.97 36.93
C ASP A 125 -12.03 5.20 38.29
N GLU A 126 -12.23 4.16 39.07
CA GLU A 126 -12.92 4.24 40.37
C GLU A 126 -12.36 5.35 41.32
N LYS A 127 -11.03 5.57 41.25
CA LYS A 127 -10.36 6.65 41.99
C LYS A 127 -10.85 8.07 41.65
N LEU A 128 -11.49 8.27 40.48
CA LEU A 128 -12.02 9.57 40.07
C LEU A 128 -13.36 9.91 40.73
N ILE A 129 -14.05 8.92 41.27
CA ILE A 129 -15.41 9.06 41.81
C ILE A 129 -15.46 10.12 42.91
N GLU A 130 -14.51 10.12 43.83
CA GLU A 130 -14.52 11.10 44.95
C GLU A 130 -14.31 12.54 44.48
N GLY A 131 -13.47 12.75 43.44
CA GLY A 131 -13.31 14.05 42.83
C GLY A 131 -14.59 14.52 42.11
N MET A 132 -15.26 13.58 41.44
CA MET A 132 -16.51 13.85 40.72
C MET A 132 -17.68 14.13 41.69
N LYS A 133 -17.78 13.40 42.82
CA LYS A 133 -18.74 13.67 43.89
C LYS A 133 -18.61 15.10 44.38
N ARG A 134 -17.36 15.52 44.76
CA ARG A 134 -17.12 16.91 45.21
C ARG A 134 -17.56 17.95 44.19
N LYS A 135 -17.32 17.71 42.90
CA LYS A 135 -17.76 18.61 41.81
C LYS A 135 -19.29 18.65 41.72
N ALA A 136 -19.96 17.51 41.82
CA ALA A 136 -21.42 17.44 41.78
C ALA A 136 -22.05 18.18 42.97
N MET A 137 -21.54 17.94 44.18
CA MET A 137 -21.98 18.62 45.39
C MET A 137 -21.80 20.13 45.31
N LYS A 138 -20.62 20.60 44.86
CA LYS A 138 -20.37 22.04 44.66
C LYS A 138 -21.36 22.64 43.66
N LYS A 139 -21.72 21.93 42.60
CA LYS A 139 -22.68 22.38 41.57
C LYS A 139 -24.10 22.46 42.10
N LEU A 140 -24.43 21.62 43.09
CA LEU A 140 -25.72 21.60 43.77
C LEU A 140 -25.76 22.55 44.97
N GLY A 141 -24.67 23.23 45.31
CA GLY A 141 -24.59 24.10 46.50
C GLY A 141 -24.58 23.30 47.84
N ILE A 142 -24.24 22.03 47.81
CA ILE A 142 -24.28 21.11 48.95
C ILE A 142 -22.90 21.02 49.57
N SER A 143 -22.79 21.28 50.92
CA SER A 143 -21.57 21.06 51.67
C SER A 143 -21.53 19.63 52.21
N PRO A 144 -20.38 18.92 52.11
CA PRO A 144 -20.20 17.59 52.73
C PRO A 144 -20.39 17.58 54.24
N GLU A 145 -20.21 18.73 54.88
CA GLU A 145 -20.30 18.88 56.32
C GLU A 145 -21.75 18.94 56.82
N THR A 146 -22.68 19.35 55.94
CA THR A 146 -24.07 19.60 56.33
C THR A 146 -25.04 18.57 55.78
N HIS A 147 -24.61 17.70 54.87
CA HIS A 147 -25.50 16.75 54.23
C HIS A 147 -24.91 15.33 54.25
N LYS A 148 -25.70 14.37 54.68
CA LYS A 148 -25.37 12.93 54.62
C LYS A 148 -25.77 12.39 53.27
N LEU A 149 -24.81 11.88 52.49
CA LEU A 149 -25.04 11.28 51.19
C LEU A 149 -25.27 9.78 51.34
N GLU A 150 -26.39 9.30 50.88
CA GLU A 150 -26.58 7.88 50.64
C GLU A 150 -26.02 7.51 49.28
N THR A 151 -25.09 6.58 49.24
CA THR A 151 -24.44 6.13 48.03
C THR A 151 -24.89 4.71 47.69
N LYS A 152 -25.47 4.52 46.48
CA LYS A 152 -25.71 3.19 45.90
C LYS A 152 -24.67 2.95 44.83
N LYS A 153 -23.96 1.83 44.92
CA LYS A 153 -23.02 1.39 43.88
C LYS A 153 -23.68 0.31 43.04
N ASN A 154 -23.73 0.53 41.72
CA ASN A 154 -24.15 -0.48 40.78
C ASN A 154 -22.99 -0.79 39.84
N ILE A 155 -22.71 -2.09 39.62
CA ILE A 155 -21.67 -2.55 38.70
C ILE A 155 -22.38 -3.23 37.56
N GLN A 156 -22.18 -2.69 36.35
CA GLN A 156 -22.76 -3.24 35.14
C GLN A 156 -21.62 -3.68 34.20
N SER A 157 -21.75 -4.88 33.65
CA SER A 157 -20.87 -5.38 32.61
C SER A 157 -21.58 -5.29 31.25
N ILE A 158 -20.90 -4.74 30.28
CA ILE A 158 -21.40 -4.65 28.90
C ILE A 158 -20.62 -5.66 28.06
N PRO A 159 -21.15 -6.88 27.83
CA PRO A 159 -20.47 -7.88 27.03
C PRO A 159 -20.50 -7.51 25.56
N LYS A 160 -19.34 -7.54 24.89
CA LYS A 160 -19.19 -7.32 23.43
C LYS A 160 -19.92 -6.05 22.93
N PRO A 161 -19.61 -4.86 23.45
CA PRO A 161 -20.30 -3.65 23.06
C PRO A 161 -20.03 -3.30 21.59
N TRP A 162 -21.07 -2.82 20.90
CA TRP A 162 -20.90 -2.15 19.63
C TRP A 162 -20.35 -0.76 19.85
N VAL A 163 -19.23 -0.45 19.19
CA VAL A 163 -18.58 0.87 19.29
C VAL A 163 -18.59 1.53 17.92
N LYS A 164 -19.28 2.67 17.81
CA LYS A 164 -19.25 3.52 16.64
C LYS A 164 -18.04 4.44 16.75
N MET A 165 -17.06 4.25 15.88
CA MET A 165 -15.88 5.12 15.74
C MET A 165 -16.04 5.99 14.49
N GLN A 166 -15.60 7.23 14.59
CA GLN A 166 -15.51 8.14 13.46
C GLN A 166 -14.05 8.48 13.23
N THR A 167 -13.56 8.22 12.04
CA THR A 167 -12.20 8.56 11.61
C THR A 167 -12.28 9.53 10.45
N SER A 168 -11.53 10.62 10.54
CA SER A 168 -11.29 11.48 9.38
C SER A 168 -10.08 10.97 8.63
N ILE A 169 -10.24 10.73 7.35
CA ILE A 169 -9.14 10.33 6.47
C ILE A 169 -8.71 11.56 5.69
N ASP A 170 -7.46 11.93 5.83
CA ASP A 170 -6.85 12.96 5.01
C ASP A 170 -6.59 12.39 3.61
N ILE A 171 -7.23 12.96 2.59
CA ILE A 171 -7.15 12.47 1.21
C ILE A 171 -6.10 13.18 0.36
N ASN A 172 -5.44 14.20 0.89
CA ASN A 172 -4.51 15.03 0.13
C ASN A 172 -3.12 15.17 0.76
N ASN A 173 -3.05 15.56 2.05
CA ASN A 173 -1.77 15.98 2.65
C ASN A 173 -0.73 14.85 2.72
N TYR A 174 -1.17 13.58 2.81
CA TYR A 174 -0.28 12.44 2.77
C TYR A 174 0.56 12.35 1.48
N LYS A 175 0.07 12.97 0.38
CA LYS A 175 0.76 12.97 -0.92
C LYS A 175 2.13 13.65 -0.87
N ILE A 176 2.35 14.56 0.09
CA ILE A 176 3.68 15.17 0.26
C ILE A 176 4.74 14.13 0.62
N GLY A 177 4.38 13.09 1.40
CA GLY A 177 5.29 11.99 1.71
C GLY A 177 5.57 11.11 0.49
N LEU A 178 4.58 10.91 -0.41
CA LEU A 178 4.79 10.22 -1.68
C LEU A 178 5.66 11.04 -2.63
N LEU A 179 5.47 12.37 -2.67
CA LEU A 179 6.33 13.28 -3.42
C LEU A 179 7.79 13.21 -2.96
N LYS A 180 8.01 13.19 -1.63
CA LYS A 180 9.37 13.05 -1.05
C LYS A 180 10.04 11.77 -1.55
N ILE A 181 9.36 10.64 -1.47
CA ILE A 181 9.87 9.34 -1.93
C ILE A 181 10.24 9.40 -3.42
N ALA A 182 9.34 9.92 -4.24
CA ALA A 182 9.55 10.03 -5.69
C ALA A 182 10.72 10.97 -6.04
N TYR A 183 10.77 12.12 -5.38
CA TYR A 183 11.80 13.14 -5.61
C TYR A 183 13.19 12.61 -5.26
N GLU A 184 13.36 12.05 -4.07
CA GLU A 184 14.65 11.51 -3.62
C GLU A 184 15.11 10.36 -4.49
N PHE A 185 14.18 9.46 -4.90
CA PHE A 185 14.48 8.37 -5.82
C PHE A 185 14.92 8.90 -7.20
N ALA A 186 14.22 9.90 -7.74
CA ALA A 186 14.55 10.47 -9.05
C ALA A 186 15.90 11.16 -9.05
N VAL A 187 16.22 11.96 -8.01
CA VAL A 187 17.50 12.64 -7.90
C VAL A 187 18.66 11.66 -7.68
N ASP A 188 18.45 10.59 -6.91
CA ASP A 188 19.47 9.57 -6.68
C ASP A 188 19.81 8.80 -7.97
N LYS A 189 18.82 8.46 -8.78
CA LYS A 189 19.02 7.66 -10.00
C LYS A 189 19.35 8.47 -11.24
N TYR A 190 18.85 9.69 -11.31
CA TYR A 190 19.10 10.63 -12.40
C TYR A 190 19.66 11.96 -11.87
N PRO A 191 20.97 12.08 -11.60
CA PRO A 191 21.54 13.29 -11.00
C PRO A 191 21.25 14.58 -11.79
N ASP A 192 21.14 14.51 -13.12
CA ASP A 192 20.79 15.67 -13.95
C ASP A 192 19.36 16.15 -13.74
N TYR A 193 18.44 15.29 -13.26
CA TYR A 193 17.09 15.66 -12.88
C TYR A 193 17.08 16.75 -11.80
N TYR A 194 18.07 16.78 -10.92
CA TYR A 194 18.20 17.82 -9.91
C TYR A 194 18.11 19.25 -10.45
N LYS A 195 18.50 19.48 -11.71
CA LYS A 195 18.48 20.78 -12.39
C LYS A 195 17.17 21.06 -13.13
N ASP A 196 16.25 20.11 -13.15
CA ASP A 196 14.96 20.23 -13.82
C ASP A 196 14.08 21.27 -13.13
N PRO A 197 13.27 22.08 -13.86
CA PRO A 197 12.33 23.02 -13.26
C PRO A 197 11.35 22.38 -12.29
N MET A 198 10.85 21.17 -12.60
CA MET A 198 9.96 20.44 -11.68
C MET A 198 10.70 19.98 -10.43
N ALA A 199 11.96 19.58 -10.55
CA ALA A 199 12.78 19.23 -9.39
C ALA A 199 13.05 20.44 -8.48
N LEU A 200 13.21 21.64 -9.05
CA LEU A 200 13.30 22.88 -8.29
C LEU A 200 12.02 23.12 -7.47
N LEU A 201 10.87 23.08 -8.12
CA LEU A 201 9.57 23.24 -7.49
C LEU A 201 9.35 22.20 -6.39
N TYR A 202 9.59 20.92 -6.67
CA TYR A 202 9.35 19.82 -5.73
C TYR A 202 10.26 19.91 -4.51
N SER A 203 11.55 20.26 -4.70
CA SER A 203 12.45 20.47 -3.57
C SER A 203 12.05 21.65 -2.69
N GLU A 204 11.48 22.71 -3.25
CA GLU A 204 10.97 23.87 -2.50
C GLU A 204 9.73 23.48 -1.67
N ILE A 205 8.77 22.78 -2.27
CA ILE A 205 7.59 22.24 -1.57
C ILE A 205 8.01 21.34 -0.40
N LEU A 206 8.95 20.44 -0.63
CA LEU A 206 9.46 19.52 0.40
C LEU A 206 10.25 20.25 1.50
N HIS A 207 11.10 21.22 1.12
CA HIS A 207 11.88 22.00 2.08
C HIS A 207 11.00 22.78 3.05
N ASN A 208 9.92 23.36 2.55
CA ASN A 208 8.99 24.18 3.33
C ASN A 208 7.83 23.34 3.92
N ALA A 209 7.75 22.05 3.60
CA ALA A 209 6.60 21.19 3.92
C ALA A 209 5.26 21.81 3.52
N ALA A 210 5.24 22.45 2.33
CA ALA A 210 4.15 23.28 1.82
C ALA A 210 3.00 22.42 1.26
N ILE A 211 2.16 21.89 2.16
CA ILE A 211 0.99 21.06 1.79
C ILE A 211 -0.07 21.84 1.02
N ASP A 212 -0.14 23.14 1.20
CA ASP A 212 -1.01 24.07 0.48
C ASP A 212 -0.63 24.28 -0.99
N ARG A 213 0.56 23.80 -1.39
CA ARG A 213 1.06 23.88 -2.76
C ARG A 213 1.09 22.50 -3.47
N LEU A 214 0.43 21.50 -2.93
CA LEU A 214 0.40 20.16 -3.55
C LEU A 214 -0.38 20.11 -4.86
N ASP A 215 -1.22 21.07 -5.14
CA ASP A 215 -1.90 21.25 -6.43
C ASP A 215 -0.93 21.67 -7.57
N GLU A 216 0.25 22.22 -7.23
CA GLU A 216 1.32 22.50 -8.19
C GLU A 216 2.10 21.22 -8.59
N VAL A 217 1.93 20.12 -7.88
CA VAL A 217 2.58 18.83 -8.16
C VAL A 217 1.75 18.04 -9.16
N ALA A 218 2.40 17.54 -10.20
CA ALA A 218 1.73 16.77 -11.24
C ALA A 218 1.44 15.32 -10.79
N PHE A 219 0.51 15.16 -9.85
CA PHE A 219 -0.02 13.86 -9.46
C PHE A 219 -0.98 13.34 -10.53
N GLU A 220 -0.81 12.08 -10.92
CA GLU A 220 -1.67 11.37 -11.85
C GLU A 220 -2.50 10.31 -11.10
N GLY A 221 -3.84 10.43 -11.15
CA GLY A 221 -4.76 9.55 -10.43
C GLY A 221 -4.91 9.87 -8.93
N ASP A 222 -5.71 9.07 -8.24
CA ASP A 222 -6.18 9.36 -6.86
C ASP A 222 -5.18 9.00 -5.76
N GLY A 223 -4.22 8.13 -6.03
CA GLY A 223 -3.16 7.76 -5.08
C GLY A 223 -3.54 6.75 -4.01
N ILE A 224 -4.80 6.32 -3.93
CA ILE A 224 -5.29 5.35 -2.94
C ILE A 224 -5.98 4.19 -3.66
N LEU A 225 -5.65 2.94 -3.23
CA LEU A 225 -6.30 1.69 -3.67
C LEU A 225 -6.41 1.54 -5.20
N GLN A 226 -5.45 2.05 -5.96
CA GLN A 226 -5.44 1.90 -7.41
C GLN A 226 -5.08 0.47 -7.78
N SER A 227 -6.10 -0.39 -7.90
CA SER A 227 -5.96 -1.79 -8.29
C SER A 227 -5.58 -1.98 -9.76
N ASP A 228 -5.78 -0.94 -10.60
CA ASP A 228 -5.70 -1.07 -12.05
C ASP A 228 -4.31 -0.73 -12.63
N VAL A 229 -3.40 -0.21 -11.81
CA VAL A 229 -2.02 0.06 -12.25
C VAL A 229 -1.20 -1.23 -12.16
N LYS A 230 -1.20 -1.99 -13.24
CA LYS A 230 -0.51 -3.30 -13.35
C LYS A 230 0.80 -3.23 -14.15
N ILE A 231 1.51 -2.12 -14.06
CA ILE A 231 2.81 -2.00 -14.74
C ILE A 231 3.78 -3.02 -14.15
N LEU A 232 4.29 -3.92 -14.97
CA LEU A 232 5.29 -4.92 -14.62
C LEU A 232 4.85 -5.95 -13.54
N GLU A 233 3.57 -6.09 -13.25
CA GLU A 233 3.07 -7.01 -12.21
C GLU A 233 3.52 -8.47 -12.45
N ASP A 234 3.60 -8.89 -13.72
CA ASP A 234 4.04 -10.24 -14.07
C ASP A 234 5.56 -10.45 -13.95
N TYR A 235 6.34 -9.38 -13.89
CA TYR A 235 7.81 -9.42 -13.83
C TYR A 235 8.38 -9.13 -12.46
N ILE A 236 7.64 -8.37 -11.68
CA ILE A 236 7.99 -8.01 -10.31
C ILE A 236 6.86 -8.54 -9.46
N ASP A 237 7.14 -9.49 -8.58
CA ASP A 237 6.15 -10.07 -7.68
C ASP A 237 5.50 -9.01 -6.78
N TYR A 238 4.54 -8.26 -7.35
CA TYR A 238 3.75 -7.28 -6.62
C TYR A 238 2.77 -7.93 -5.63
N GLY A 239 2.51 -9.24 -5.79
CA GLY A 239 1.67 -9.99 -4.87
C GLY A 239 2.26 -10.11 -3.48
N ASN A 240 3.55 -9.81 -3.32
CA ASN A 240 4.20 -9.84 -2.01
C ASN A 240 3.87 -8.58 -1.21
N ALA A 241 3.00 -8.75 -0.22
CA ALA A 241 2.56 -7.70 0.68
C ALA A 241 3.66 -7.11 1.58
N ASP A 242 4.86 -7.70 1.60
CA ASP A 242 6.01 -7.28 2.40
C ASP A 242 7.00 -6.42 1.59
N ARG A 243 6.51 -5.79 0.51
CA ARG A 243 7.31 -4.95 -0.39
C ARG A 243 6.70 -3.59 -0.65
N HIS A 244 7.59 -2.63 -0.86
CA HIS A 244 7.31 -1.36 -1.52
C HIS A 244 8.01 -1.36 -2.88
N VAL A 245 7.38 -0.77 -3.86
CA VAL A 245 7.90 -0.73 -5.23
C VAL A 245 7.93 0.71 -5.70
N LEU A 246 9.09 1.16 -6.15
CA LEU A 246 9.26 2.45 -6.79
C LEU A 246 9.68 2.21 -8.24
N ILE A 247 9.06 2.91 -9.17
CA ILE A 247 9.38 2.79 -10.60
C ILE A 247 9.61 4.18 -11.19
N LEU A 248 10.80 4.41 -11.71
CA LEU A 248 11.09 5.53 -12.59
C LEU A 248 10.98 5.06 -14.03
N ILE A 249 10.18 5.74 -14.84
CA ILE A 249 9.95 5.41 -16.23
C ILE A 249 9.98 6.66 -17.10
N ASN A 250 10.78 6.60 -18.17
CA ASN A 250 10.71 7.57 -19.26
C ASN A 250 9.66 7.09 -20.28
N TYR A 251 8.56 7.82 -20.35
CA TYR A 251 7.44 7.51 -21.22
C TYR A 251 6.97 8.78 -21.93
N ASP A 252 6.75 8.73 -23.23
CA ASP A 252 6.31 9.87 -24.05
C ASP A 252 7.18 11.14 -23.81
N ASP A 253 8.51 10.94 -23.88
CA ASP A 253 9.54 11.96 -23.64
C ASP A 253 9.47 12.66 -22.26
N LYS A 254 8.74 12.11 -21.30
CA LYS A 254 8.61 12.63 -19.94
C LYS A 254 9.11 11.61 -18.92
N LEU A 255 9.54 12.10 -17.76
CA LEU A 255 9.89 11.25 -16.63
C LEU A 255 8.71 11.14 -15.65
N TYR A 256 8.37 9.92 -15.29
CA TYR A 256 7.39 9.61 -14.25
C TYR A 256 8.01 8.77 -13.14
N CYS A 257 7.50 8.95 -11.93
CA CYS A 257 7.77 8.07 -10.82
C CYS A 257 6.47 7.47 -10.29
N MET A 258 6.39 6.15 -10.21
CA MET A 258 5.32 5.45 -9.53
C MET A 258 5.80 4.99 -8.16
N VAL A 259 5.06 5.36 -7.12
CA VAL A 259 5.28 4.95 -5.74
C VAL A 259 4.17 3.99 -5.33
N LYS A 260 4.51 2.72 -5.09
CA LYS A 260 3.57 1.70 -4.57
C LYS A 260 3.99 1.27 -3.18
N LEU A 261 3.13 1.51 -2.20
CA LEU A 261 3.37 1.13 -0.82
C LEU A 261 2.38 0.03 -0.39
N PHE A 262 2.90 -1.01 0.28
CA PHE A 262 2.10 -2.14 0.77
C PHE A 262 1.19 -2.72 -0.31
N GLN A 263 1.77 -3.16 -1.41
CA GLN A 263 1.06 -3.57 -2.62
C GLN A 263 0.27 -2.39 -3.22
N ASN A 264 -1.06 -2.46 -3.17
CA ASN A 264 -1.98 -1.47 -3.71
C ASN A 264 -2.62 -0.60 -2.63
N THR A 265 -2.11 -0.60 -1.38
CA THR A 265 -2.67 0.24 -0.31
C THR A 265 -2.53 1.72 -0.65
N MET A 266 -1.37 2.11 -1.18
CA MET A 266 -1.15 3.42 -1.80
C MET A 266 -0.35 3.23 -3.10
N CYS A 267 -0.86 3.77 -4.19
CA CYS A 267 -0.19 3.77 -5.49
C CYS A 267 -0.39 5.13 -6.14
N GLN A 268 0.69 5.89 -6.29
CA GLN A 268 0.66 7.21 -6.90
C GLN A 268 1.65 7.28 -8.05
N LEU A 269 1.17 7.73 -9.21
CA LEU A 269 2.01 8.16 -10.32
C LEU A 269 2.25 9.65 -10.21
N ILE A 270 3.50 10.07 -10.35
CA ILE A 270 3.92 11.48 -10.26
C ILE A 270 4.77 11.78 -11.49
N ARG A 271 4.39 12.80 -12.24
CA ARG A 271 5.23 13.30 -13.32
C ARG A 271 6.37 14.12 -12.73
N MET A 272 7.58 13.66 -12.95
CA MET A 272 8.79 14.22 -12.38
C MET A 272 9.44 15.26 -13.30
N SER A 273 9.29 15.10 -14.63
CA SER A 273 9.88 16.02 -15.62
C SER A 273 9.08 15.99 -16.91
N ASP A 274 9.00 17.14 -17.59
CA ASP A 274 8.42 17.27 -18.94
C ASP A 274 9.43 16.91 -20.04
N LYS A 275 10.52 16.26 -19.68
CA LYS A 275 11.52 15.73 -20.62
C LYS A 275 12.09 14.43 -20.10
N LYS A 276 12.61 13.62 -21.02
CA LYS A 276 13.33 12.40 -20.71
C LYS A 276 14.57 12.71 -19.88
N ASN A 277 14.86 11.88 -18.87
CA ASN A 277 16.03 11.97 -18.02
C ASN A 277 16.83 10.67 -18.03
N GLY A 278 18.15 10.78 -18.03
CA GLY A 278 19.06 9.63 -18.03
C GLY A 278 19.06 8.81 -19.31
N ASN A 279 19.85 7.75 -19.33
CA ASN A 279 20.06 6.86 -20.49
C ASN A 279 19.22 5.57 -20.41
N THR A 280 18.60 5.28 -19.29
CA THR A 280 17.74 4.12 -19.10
C THR A 280 16.27 4.55 -19.16
N ASN A 281 15.41 3.70 -19.75
CA ASN A 281 14.00 4.01 -19.82
C ASN A 281 13.23 3.60 -18.56
N LEU A 282 13.79 2.68 -17.77
CA LEU A 282 13.13 2.12 -16.60
C LEU A 282 14.13 1.81 -15.49
N ILE A 283 13.84 2.25 -14.28
CA ILE A 283 14.54 1.84 -13.05
C ILE A 283 13.48 1.44 -12.03
N VAL A 284 13.65 0.28 -11.42
CA VAL A 284 12.77 -0.24 -10.37
C VAL A 284 13.55 -0.40 -9.08
N ALA A 285 13.02 0.09 -7.97
CA ALA A 285 13.48 -0.21 -6.63
C ALA A 285 12.46 -1.13 -5.94
N LEU A 286 12.93 -2.29 -5.48
CA LEU A 286 12.17 -3.23 -4.68
C LEU A 286 12.67 -3.16 -3.24
N ASN A 287 11.91 -2.54 -2.36
CA ASN A 287 12.19 -2.49 -0.94
C ASN A 287 11.41 -3.63 -0.24
N ASP A 288 12.10 -4.69 0.11
CA ASP A 288 11.55 -5.85 0.82
C ASP A 288 11.83 -5.70 2.31
N PHE A 289 10.80 -5.33 3.08
CA PHE A 289 10.98 -5.08 4.51
C PHE A 289 10.98 -6.37 5.36
N ALA A 290 10.56 -7.51 4.83
CA ALA A 290 10.73 -8.80 5.48
C ALA A 290 12.18 -9.29 5.39
N LYS A 291 12.88 -8.96 4.29
CA LYS A 291 14.29 -9.29 4.08
C LYS A 291 15.26 -8.20 4.52
N HIS A 292 14.75 -7.03 4.91
CA HIS A 292 15.54 -5.87 5.30
C HIS A 292 16.49 -5.41 4.18
N GLU A 293 16.03 -5.37 2.95
CA GLU A 293 16.85 -4.99 1.79
C GLU A 293 16.09 -4.13 0.77
N CYS A 294 16.84 -3.33 0.01
CA CYS A 294 16.35 -2.65 -1.17
C CYS A 294 17.22 -3.01 -2.37
N LYS A 295 16.60 -3.52 -3.43
CA LYS A 295 17.27 -3.91 -4.69
C LYS A 295 16.82 -3.03 -5.82
N PHE A 296 17.74 -2.74 -6.73
CA PHE A 296 17.48 -1.94 -7.92
C PHE A 296 17.64 -2.79 -9.16
N TYR A 297 16.78 -2.51 -10.14
CA TYR A 297 16.76 -3.18 -11.43
C TYR A 297 16.56 -2.15 -12.53
N ASN A 298 17.41 -2.17 -13.52
CA ASN A 298 17.17 -1.48 -14.78
C ASN A 298 16.38 -2.40 -15.76
N GLU A 299 15.96 -1.87 -16.89
CA GLU A 299 15.21 -2.63 -17.91
C GLU A 299 15.90 -3.93 -18.32
N HIS A 300 17.23 -3.90 -18.50
CA HIS A 300 18.02 -5.06 -18.91
C HIS A 300 18.09 -6.16 -17.84
N GLU A 301 18.22 -5.77 -16.56
CA GLU A 301 18.23 -6.70 -15.44
C GLU A 301 16.86 -7.34 -15.21
N LEU A 302 15.77 -6.56 -15.42
CA LEU A 302 14.41 -7.09 -15.36
C LEU A 302 14.16 -8.12 -16.47
N ILE A 303 14.54 -7.82 -17.70
CA ILE A 303 14.45 -8.76 -18.83
C ILE A 303 15.22 -10.04 -18.52
N LYS A 304 16.45 -9.93 -17.98
CA LYS A 304 17.22 -11.11 -17.56
C LYS A 304 16.52 -11.94 -16.49
N GLN A 305 15.86 -11.31 -15.53
CA GLN A 305 15.09 -12.04 -14.51
C GLN A 305 13.87 -12.72 -15.08
N CYS A 306 13.14 -12.07 -16.01
CA CYS A 306 12.01 -12.66 -16.71
C CYS A 306 12.43 -13.92 -17.50
N ILE A 307 13.60 -13.87 -18.13
CA ILE A 307 14.14 -15.02 -18.88
C ILE A 307 14.65 -16.13 -17.95
N ARG A 308 15.12 -15.78 -16.75
CA ARG A 308 15.64 -16.73 -15.75
C ARG A 308 14.58 -17.29 -14.82
N SER A 309 13.39 -16.68 -14.76
CA SER A 309 12.32 -17.25 -13.95
C SER A 309 11.92 -18.58 -14.59
N GLU A 310 11.99 -19.66 -13.83
CA GLU A 310 11.64 -21.03 -14.24
C GLU A 310 10.20 -21.16 -14.77
N ASN A 311 9.44 -20.09 -14.74
CA ASN A 311 8.09 -19.96 -15.28
C ASN A 311 8.03 -19.79 -16.80
N VAL A 312 9.15 -19.60 -17.49
CA VAL A 312 9.23 -19.56 -18.96
C VAL A 312 10.02 -20.76 -19.48
N GLY A 313 9.51 -21.94 -19.21
CA GLY A 313 9.97 -23.17 -19.86
C GLY A 313 9.39 -23.28 -21.27
N LEU A 314 9.72 -22.38 -22.17
CA LEU A 314 9.48 -22.56 -23.58
C LEU A 314 10.53 -23.55 -24.11
N LYS A 315 10.16 -24.82 -24.26
CA LYS A 315 10.91 -25.73 -25.11
C LYS A 315 10.40 -25.53 -26.53
N PHE A 316 11.22 -24.93 -27.34
CA PHE A 316 10.98 -24.83 -28.78
C PHE A 316 11.46 -26.13 -29.47
N SER A 317 10.83 -26.50 -30.58
CA SER A 317 11.39 -27.52 -31.44
C SER A 317 12.76 -27.05 -31.95
N SER A 318 13.65 -27.99 -32.26
CA SER A 318 14.99 -27.67 -32.76
C SER A 318 15.01 -26.76 -34.01
N GLU A 319 13.93 -26.77 -34.78
CA GLU A 319 13.74 -25.88 -35.95
C GLU A 319 13.40 -24.44 -35.50
N VAL A 320 12.52 -24.28 -34.51
CA VAL A 320 12.15 -22.99 -33.95
C VAL A 320 13.33 -22.38 -33.17
N GLU A 321 14.11 -23.18 -32.44
CA GLU A 321 15.36 -22.71 -31.79
C GLU A 321 16.36 -22.14 -32.81
N LYS A 322 16.53 -22.81 -33.97
CA LYS A 322 17.38 -22.33 -35.05
C LYS A 322 16.85 -21.02 -35.68
N GLN A 323 15.53 -20.89 -35.82
CA GLN A 323 14.92 -19.65 -36.30
C GLN A 323 15.10 -18.50 -35.29
N ILE A 324 14.88 -18.74 -34.01
CA ILE A 324 15.09 -17.74 -32.94
C ILE A 324 16.55 -17.33 -32.87
N GLN A 325 17.51 -18.27 -33.01
CA GLN A 325 18.94 -17.94 -33.05
C GLN A 325 19.32 -17.14 -34.30
N ALA A 326 18.71 -17.40 -35.44
CA ALA A 326 18.93 -16.65 -36.68
C ALA A 326 18.32 -15.24 -36.61
N GLU A 327 17.18 -15.06 -35.95
CA GLU A 327 16.50 -13.77 -35.77
C GLU A 327 17.14 -12.93 -34.64
N SER A 328 17.69 -13.56 -33.58
CA SER A 328 18.34 -12.83 -32.47
C SER A 328 19.70 -12.19 -32.85
N SER A 329 20.21 -12.50 -34.02
CA SER A 329 21.41 -11.81 -34.57
C SER A 329 21.10 -10.50 -35.29
N GLN A 330 19.82 -10.11 -35.43
CA GLN A 330 19.41 -8.80 -35.94
C GLN A 330 18.93 -7.90 -34.79
N PRO A 331 19.26 -6.59 -34.81
CA PRO A 331 18.81 -5.66 -33.78
C PRO A 331 17.30 -5.40 -33.98
N HIS A 332 16.47 -6.23 -33.36
CA HIS A 332 15.03 -5.98 -33.28
C HIS A 332 14.72 -5.10 -32.08
N GLN A 333 14.05 -3.99 -32.34
CA GLN A 333 13.28 -3.30 -31.30
C GLN A 333 12.22 -4.28 -30.79
N VAL A 334 12.45 -4.84 -29.62
CA VAL A 334 11.44 -5.61 -28.90
C VAL A 334 10.40 -4.60 -28.40
N ASN A 335 9.33 -4.40 -29.17
CA ASN A 335 8.12 -3.83 -28.66
C ASN A 335 7.55 -4.85 -27.66
N LEU A 336 7.90 -4.68 -26.39
CA LEU A 336 7.23 -5.34 -25.26
C LEU A 336 5.81 -4.77 -25.18
N ALA A 337 4.91 -5.26 -26.03
CA ALA A 337 3.49 -5.07 -25.83
C ALA A 337 3.14 -5.79 -24.53
N CYS A 338 2.96 -5.03 -23.43
CA CYS A 338 2.51 -5.49 -22.11
C CYS A 338 1.05 -5.99 -22.17
N ASN A 339 0.78 -7.00 -22.97
CA ASN A 339 -0.51 -7.67 -23.08
C ASN A 339 -0.36 -9.20 -23.16
N MET A 340 0.65 -9.75 -22.51
CA MET A 340 0.64 -11.18 -22.26
C MET A 340 -0.27 -11.47 -21.05
N LYS A 341 -1.59 -11.51 -21.30
CA LYS A 341 -2.47 -12.34 -20.47
C LYS A 341 -1.78 -13.69 -20.39
N LYS A 342 -1.63 -14.28 -19.19
CA LYS A 342 -1.12 -15.66 -19.03
C LYS A 342 -2.04 -16.59 -19.81
N GLU A 343 -1.74 -16.78 -21.09
CA GLU A 343 -2.50 -17.65 -21.95
C GLU A 343 -2.05 -19.07 -21.67
N ARG A 344 -2.98 -19.94 -21.24
CA ARG A 344 -2.66 -21.34 -21.00
C ARG A 344 -2.29 -22.00 -22.31
N LEU A 345 -1.21 -22.80 -22.28
CA LEU A 345 -0.76 -23.62 -23.40
C LEU A 345 -1.17 -25.07 -23.19
N PHE A 346 -1.59 -25.72 -24.25
CA PHE A 346 -1.95 -27.13 -24.27
C PHE A 346 -0.89 -27.94 -25.03
N PHE A 347 -0.61 -29.13 -24.50
CA PHE A 347 0.43 -30.04 -24.96
C PHE A 347 -0.18 -31.39 -25.35
N ASP A 348 0.47 -32.12 -26.26
CA ASP A 348 0.17 -33.51 -26.55
C ASP A 348 0.83 -34.44 -25.50
N ALA A 349 0.57 -35.76 -25.61
CA ALA A 349 1.16 -36.75 -24.71
C ALA A 349 2.69 -36.87 -24.84
N ASN A 350 3.29 -36.35 -25.91
CA ASN A 350 4.73 -36.33 -26.15
C ASN A 350 5.39 -35.03 -25.72
N ASP A 351 4.66 -34.16 -24.97
CA ASP A 351 5.14 -32.86 -24.48
C ASP A 351 5.39 -31.82 -25.59
N ASN A 352 4.73 -31.94 -26.74
CA ASN A 352 4.74 -30.90 -27.79
C ASN A 352 3.60 -29.92 -27.54
N CYS A 353 3.86 -28.63 -27.67
CA CYS A 353 2.82 -27.60 -27.60
C CYS A 353 1.89 -27.72 -28.83
N ILE A 354 0.58 -27.90 -28.58
CA ILE A 354 -0.41 -28.05 -29.64
C ILE A 354 -1.03 -26.71 -29.99
N CYS A 355 -1.50 -25.96 -28.98
CA CYS A 355 -2.24 -24.70 -29.17
C CYS A 355 -2.30 -23.89 -27.88
N THR A 356 -2.64 -22.62 -28.04
CA THR A 356 -3.02 -21.72 -26.95
C THR A 356 -4.45 -21.98 -26.50
N GLN A 357 -4.83 -21.48 -25.31
CA GLN A 357 -6.21 -21.55 -24.82
C GLN A 357 -7.18 -20.90 -25.79
N LYS A 358 -6.81 -19.77 -26.39
CA LYS A 358 -7.64 -19.06 -27.37
C LYS A 358 -7.92 -19.91 -28.60
N GLN A 359 -6.89 -20.51 -29.18
CA GLN A 359 -7.03 -21.41 -30.32
C GLN A 359 -7.88 -22.64 -30.01
N LEU A 360 -7.72 -23.22 -28.80
CA LEU A 360 -8.56 -24.34 -28.36
C LEU A 360 -10.01 -23.92 -28.20
N VAL A 361 -10.28 -22.77 -27.62
CA VAL A 361 -11.65 -22.22 -27.46
C VAL A 361 -12.29 -22.01 -28.86
N GLU A 362 -11.59 -21.38 -29.78
CA GLU A 362 -12.08 -21.16 -31.15
C GLU A 362 -12.41 -22.49 -31.84
N LEU A 363 -11.59 -23.52 -31.69
CA LEU A 363 -11.83 -24.86 -32.18
C LEU A 363 -13.08 -25.47 -31.57
N LEU A 364 -13.22 -25.42 -30.25
CA LEU A 364 -14.34 -26.02 -29.52
C LEU A 364 -15.67 -25.31 -29.81
N GLU A 365 -15.66 -23.99 -30.01
CA GLU A 365 -16.82 -23.22 -30.41
C GLU A 365 -17.26 -23.60 -31.86
N SER A 366 -16.31 -23.76 -32.78
CA SER A 366 -16.60 -24.16 -34.15
C SER A 366 -17.16 -25.60 -34.26
N THR A 367 -16.84 -26.47 -33.31
CA THR A 367 -17.30 -27.86 -33.26
C THR A 367 -18.56 -28.08 -32.41
N GLY A 368 -19.12 -27.01 -31.79
CA GLY A 368 -20.31 -27.08 -30.96
C GLY A 368 -20.08 -27.75 -29.57
N ASN A 369 -18.84 -27.88 -29.14
CA ASN A 369 -18.47 -28.53 -27.88
C ASN A 369 -18.40 -27.54 -26.68
N ALA A 370 -18.99 -26.37 -26.81
CA ALA A 370 -19.07 -25.37 -25.74
C ALA A 370 -20.41 -25.45 -25.01
N VAL A 371 -20.35 -25.44 -23.68
CA VAL A 371 -21.54 -25.33 -22.81
C VAL A 371 -21.52 -23.93 -22.19
N VAL A 372 -22.60 -23.18 -22.45
CA VAL A 372 -22.76 -21.83 -21.87
C VAL A 372 -23.77 -21.93 -20.74
N SER A 373 -23.38 -21.47 -19.56
CA SER A 373 -24.27 -21.35 -18.39
C SER A 373 -24.28 -19.91 -17.87
N LYS A 374 -25.37 -19.52 -17.21
CA LYS A 374 -25.45 -18.24 -16.50
C LYS A 374 -25.38 -18.51 -15.01
N ASP A 375 -24.46 -17.85 -14.33
CA ASP A 375 -24.35 -17.87 -12.89
C ASP A 375 -24.46 -16.41 -12.36
N GLY A 376 -25.64 -16.07 -11.83
CA GLY A 376 -25.99 -14.70 -11.51
C GLY A 376 -25.89 -13.78 -12.74
N ASN A 377 -25.06 -12.73 -12.64
CA ASN A 377 -24.85 -11.75 -13.71
C ASN A 377 -23.66 -12.07 -14.65
N LYS A 378 -23.11 -13.29 -14.58
CA LYS A 378 -21.96 -13.70 -15.38
C LYS A 378 -22.33 -14.80 -16.34
N GLN A 379 -21.95 -14.62 -17.60
CA GLN A 379 -22.02 -15.69 -18.59
C GLN A 379 -20.74 -16.53 -18.49
N ILE A 380 -20.90 -17.84 -18.18
CA ILE A 380 -19.80 -18.78 -18.02
C ILE A 380 -19.86 -19.78 -19.17
N SER A 381 -18.83 -19.79 -20.01
CA SER A 381 -18.69 -20.78 -21.04
C SER A 381 -17.76 -21.90 -20.55
N LYS A 382 -18.27 -23.12 -20.56
CA LYS A 382 -17.55 -24.32 -20.16
C LYS A 382 -17.27 -25.15 -21.41
N TYR A 383 -16.00 -25.51 -21.61
CA TYR A 383 -15.57 -26.26 -22.77
C TYR A 383 -15.15 -27.67 -22.35
N ASN A 384 -15.63 -28.68 -23.05
CA ASN A 384 -15.18 -30.06 -22.89
C ASN A 384 -13.90 -30.25 -23.70
N ILE A 385 -12.78 -30.42 -22.98
CA ILE A 385 -11.48 -30.55 -23.60
C ILE A 385 -11.34 -31.97 -24.17
N PRO A 386 -11.01 -32.11 -25.47
CA PRO A 386 -10.84 -33.41 -26.09
C PRO A 386 -9.71 -34.22 -25.46
N ASP A 387 -9.73 -35.55 -25.68
CA ASP A 387 -8.61 -36.42 -25.32
C ASP A 387 -7.36 -36.03 -26.12
N GLY A 388 -6.21 -36.11 -25.48
CA GLY A 388 -4.93 -35.76 -26.10
C GLY A 388 -4.45 -34.33 -25.83
N TYR A 389 -5.25 -33.50 -25.13
CA TYR A 389 -4.85 -32.16 -24.70
C TYR A 389 -4.50 -32.14 -23.22
N PHE A 390 -3.29 -31.74 -22.91
CA PHE A 390 -2.74 -31.73 -21.54
C PHE A 390 -2.30 -30.33 -21.16
N LEU A 391 -2.39 -30.02 -19.87
CA LEU A 391 -1.76 -28.86 -19.25
C LEU A 391 -0.45 -29.28 -18.59
N LYS A 392 0.58 -28.46 -18.75
CA LYS A 392 1.88 -28.68 -18.12
C LYS A 392 1.94 -27.94 -16.80
N ILE A 393 2.20 -28.67 -15.70
CA ILE A 393 2.39 -28.07 -14.38
C ILE A 393 3.86 -27.70 -14.21
N MET A 394 4.13 -26.42 -14.02
CA MET A 394 5.48 -25.94 -13.72
C MET A 394 5.69 -25.87 -12.19
N PRO A 395 6.90 -26.13 -11.66
CA PRO A 395 8.15 -26.42 -12.37
C PRO A 395 8.36 -27.92 -12.68
N SER A 396 7.46 -28.81 -12.26
CA SER A 396 7.66 -30.27 -12.37
C SER A 396 7.70 -30.79 -13.81
N GLY A 397 7.21 -30.02 -14.79
CA GLY A 397 7.05 -30.46 -16.17
C GLY A 397 5.97 -31.54 -16.36
N LYS A 398 5.20 -31.88 -15.31
CA LYS A 398 4.18 -32.94 -15.37
C LYS A 398 3.01 -32.54 -16.23
N LEU A 399 2.64 -33.38 -17.20
CA LEU A 399 1.43 -33.24 -17.99
C LEU A 399 0.23 -33.76 -17.19
N VAL A 400 -0.84 -32.95 -17.14
CA VAL A 400 -2.10 -33.29 -16.47
C VAL A 400 -3.26 -33.09 -17.44
N LYS A 401 -4.21 -34.04 -17.44
CA LYS A 401 -5.44 -33.89 -18.22
C LYS A 401 -6.33 -32.86 -17.51
N PRO A 402 -6.71 -31.76 -18.16
CA PRO A 402 -7.63 -30.81 -17.57
C PRO A 402 -9.06 -31.37 -17.64
N GLU A 403 -9.84 -31.18 -16.58
CA GLU A 403 -11.26 -31.61 -16.60
C GLU A 403 -12.13 -30.68 -17.46
N SER A 404 -11.87 -29.38 -17.41
CA SER A 404 -12.57 -28.38 -18.24
C SER A 404 -11.89 -27.01 -18.17
N ILE A 405 -12.10 -26.17 -19.20
CA ILE A 405 -11.81 -24.74 -19.15
C ILE A 405 -13.10 -23.98 -18.89
N ILE A 406 -13.08 -23.08 -17.90
CA ILE A 406 -14.18 -22.16 -17.62
C ILE A 406 -13.77 -20.78 -18.15
N TYR A 407 -14.59 -20.20 -19.00
CA TYR A 407 -14.39 -18.88 -19.57
C TYR A 407 -15.53 -17.94 -19.14
N VAL A 408 -15.19 -16.77 -18.61
CA VAL A 408 -16.19 -15.75 -18.25
C VAL A 408 -16.20 -14.72 -19.37
N ASN A 409 -17.23 -14.76 -20.22
CA ASN A 409 -17.32 -13.93 -21.43
C ASN A 409 -17.83 -12.52 -21.16
N GLU A 410 -18.67 -12.32 -20.15
CA GLU A 410 -19.29 -11.02 -19.93
C GLU A 410 -19.58 -10.77 -18.45
N ILE A 411 -19.18 -9.58 -17.97
CA ILE A 411 -19.65 -9.02 -16.70
C ILE A 411 -20.77 -8.06 -17.06
N VAL A 412 -22.00 -8.43 -16.79
CA VAL A 412 -23.12 -7.51 -16.96
C VAL A 412 -22.97 -6.42 -15.90
N LYS A 413 -22.78 -5.18 -16.34
CA LYS A 413 -22.87 -4.03 -15.43
C LYS A 413 -24.31 -3.92 -14.95
N LEU A 414 -24.49 -3.90 -13.63
CA LEU A 414 -25.73 -3.53 -12.96
C LEU A 414 -26.04 -2.06 -13.19
#